data_450aa7c6908c0aa9e97c0eb17a70cd5b
#
_entry.id   450aa7c6908c0aa9e97c0eb17a70cd5b
#
_cell.length_a   1.000
_cell.length_b   1.000
_cell.length_c   1.000
_cell.angle_alpha   90.00
_cell.angle_beta   90.00
_cell.angle_gamma   90.00
#
_symmetry.space_group_name_H-M   'P 1'
#
loop_
_entity.id
_entity.type
_entity.pdbx_description
1 polymer ?
#
loop_
_entity_poly.entity_id
_entity_poly.type
_entity_poly.pdbx_seq_one_letter_code
_entity_poly.pdbx_strand_id
1 'polypeptide(L)'
;MNITITPIKPQDDPDICKIIQSVGAEFGAIGEGFGPSDAEVENMSQHYTQERSSLYLVAKRDGIIVGGAGIAAFHHSQRICELKKLFLLPESRGFGLGKMLSEACLSFAQNAGYQSCYLDTLSSMTSAIQLYEKLGFIHLDRPMDGTEHNGCDVWMLKQL
;
A
#
# COMPACT_ATOMS: atom_id res chain seq x y z
N MET A 1 -9.62 -4.87 22.28
CA MET A 1 -9.55 -4.71 20.81
C MET A 1 -8.55 -5.72 20.27
N ASN A 2 -9.03 -6.63 19.42
CA ASN A 2 -8.19 -7.66 18.84
C ASN A 2 -7.80 -7.27 17.41
N ILE A 3 -6.51 -7.06 17.18
CA ILE A 3 -5.99 -6.68 15.87
C ILE A 3 -5.16 -7.82 15.31
N THR A 4 -5.44 -8.20 14.06
CA THR A 4 -4.63 -9.17 13.32
C THR A 4 -4.21 -8.58 11.98
N ILE A 5 -3.01 -8.95 11.53
CA ILE A 5 -2.49 -8.61 10.21
C ILE A 5 -2.08 -9.92 9.53
N THR A 6 -2.75 -10.23 8.43
CA THR A 6 -2.55 -11.52 7.72
C THR A 6 -2.52 -11.30 6.21
N PRO A 7 -1.87 -12.21 5.47
CA PRO A 7 -1.94 -12.16 4.00
C PRO A 7 -3.38 -12.23 3.50
N ILE A 8 -3.67 -11.49 2.44
CA ILE A 8 -5.00 -11.46 1.83
C ILE A 8 -5.38 -12.85 1.30
N LYS A 9 -6.66 -13.16 1.43
CA LYS A 9 -7.27 -14.39 0.88
C LYS A 9 -8.38 -13.99 -0.09
N PRO A 10 -8.80 -14.90 -1.00
CA PRO A 10 -9.87 -14.57 -1.96
C PRO A 10 -11.16 -14.07 -1.30
N GLN A 11 -11.52 -14.59 -0.13
CA GLN A 11 -12.72 -14.14 0.59
C GLN A 11 -12.62 -12.70 1.10
N ASP A 12 -11.40 -12.14 1.19
CA ASP A 12 -11.18 -10.77 1.63
C ASP A 12 -11.33 -9.75 0.50
N ASP A 13 -11.27 -10.20 -0.76
CA ASP A 13 -11.24 -9.33 -1.93
C ASP A 13 -12.40 -8.32 -1.98
N PRO A 14 -13.68 -8.70 -1.75
CA PRO A 14 -14.77 -7.75 -1.82
C PRO A 14 -14.66 -6.61 -0.80
N ASP A 15 -14.28 -6.93 0.44
CA ASP A 15 -14.15 -5.92 1.50
C ASP A 15 -12.97 -5.00 1.25
N ILE A 16 -11.85 -5.54 0.82
CA ILE A 16 -10.67 -4.73 0.48
C ILE A 16 -10.96 -3.82 -0.71
N CYS A 17 -11.66 -4.31 -1.73
CA CYS A 17 -12.07 -3.49 -2.87
C CYS A 17 -12.88 -2.26 -2.41
N LYS A 18 -13.86 -2.47 -1.55
CA LYS A 18 -14.69 -1.38 -1.01
C LYS A 18 -13.87 -0.37 -0.23
N ILE A 19 -12.94 -0.85 0.61
CA ILE A 19 -12.09 0.03 1.42
C ILE A 19 -11.18 0.88 0.53
N ILE A 20 -10.52 0.26 -0.43
CA ILE A 20 -9.62 0.97 -1.34
C ILE A 20 -10.38 2.06 -2.09
N GLN A 21 -11.56 1.74 -2.63
CA GLN A 21 -12.36 2.69 -3.38
C GLN A 21 -12.90 3.82 -2.51
N SER A 22 -13.44 3.51 -1.33
CA SER A 22 -14.03 4.52 -0.46
C SER A 22 -12.98 5.45 0.15
N VAL A 23 -11.86 4.92 0.60
CA VAL A 23 -10.77 5.74 1.17
C VAL A 23 -10.07 6.51 0.05
N GLY A 24 -9.90 5.91 -1.11
CA GLY A 24 -9.37 6.63 -2.27
C GLY A 24 -10.22 7.85 -2.61
N ALA A 25 -11.54 7.69 -2.64
CA ALA A 25 -12.47 8.79 -2.90
C ALA A 25 -12.39 9.87 -1.82
N GLU A 26 -12.22 9.48 -0.56
CA GLU A 26 -12.07 10.43 0.56
C GLU A 26 -10.91 11.41 0.33
N PHE A 27 -9.81 10.94 -0.25
CA PHE A 27 -8.61 11.75 -0.47
C PHE A 27 -8.48 12.27 -1.91
N GLY A 28 -9.50 12.07 -2.75
CA GLY A 28 -9.50 12.57 -4.13
C GLY A 28 -8.77 11.67 -5.13
N ALA A 29 -8.41 10.45 -4.74
CA ALA A 29 -7.72 9.49 -5.61
C ALA A 29 -8.75 8.69 -6.43
N ILE A 30 -9.40 9.35 -7.38
CA ILE A 30 -10.47 8.78 -8.20
C ILE A 30 -10.09 8.87 -9.68
N GLY A 31 -10.32 7.78 -10.44
CA GLY A 31 -10.17 7.76 -11.88
C GLY A 31 -8.79 7.29 -12.34
N GLU A 32 -8.56 7.37 -13.62
CA GLU A 32 -7.30 6.96 -14.25
C GLU A 32 -6.11 7.70 -13.64
N GLY A 33 -4.99 6.99 -13.48
CA GLY A 33 -3.77 7.55 -12.91
C GLY A 33 -3.71 7.47 -11.39
N PHE A 34 -4.71 6.90 -10.73
CA PHE A 34 -4.73 6.71 -9.27
C PHE A 34 -4.88 5.23 -8.93
N GLY A 35 -4.15 4.78 -7.90
CA GLY A 35 -4.13 3.38 -7.45
C GLY A 35 -5.50 2.77 -7.19
N PRO A 36 -6.46 3.47 -6.52
CA PRO A 36 -7.78 2.91 -6.28
C PRO A 36 -8.58 2.53 -7.53
N SER A 37 -8.22 3.05 -8.70
CA SER A 37 -8.86 2.73 -9.97
C SER A 37 -8.11 1.67 -10.78
N ASP A 38 -7.02 1.12 -10.26
CA ASP A 38 -6.30 0.03 -10.92
C ASP A 38 -7.20 -1.21 -11.06
N ALA A 39 -7.06 -1.92 -12.17
CA ALA A 39 -7.88 -3.10 -12.44
C ALA A 39 -7.72 -4.19 -11.37
N GLU A 40 -6.54 -4.31 -10.77
CA GLU A 40 -6.28 -5.32 -9.74
C GLU A 40 -7.15 -5.17 -8.50
N VAL A 41 -7.71 -3.98 -8.23
CA VAL A 41 -8.47 -3.69 -7.01
C VAL A 41 -9.68 -4.60 -6.83
N GLU A 42 -10.25 -5.09 -7.91
CA GLU A 42 -11.43 -5.98 -7.86
C GLU A 42 -11.08 -7.39 -7.35
N ASN A 43 -9.82 -7.83 -7.51
CA ASN A 43 -9.40 -9.18 -7.16
C ASN A 43 -7.94 -9.19 -6.66
N MET A 44 -7.70 -8.41 -5.64
CA MET A 44 -6.35 -8.17 -5.10
C MET A 44 -5.57 -9.46 -4.80
N SER A 45 -6.24 -10.48 -4.25
CA SER A 45 -5.58 -11.73 -3.86
C SER A 45 -4.90 -12.45 -5.03
N GLN A 46 -5.37 -12.25 -6.26
CA GLN A 46 -4.80 -12.87 -7.44
C GLN A 46 -3.53 -12.18 -7.95
N HIS A 47 -3.31 -10.93 -7.53
CA HIS A 47 -2.21 -10.09 -8.04
C HIS A 47 -1.03 -10.01 -7.07
N TYR A 48 -1.20 -10.46 -5.84
CA TYR A 48 -0.16 -10.41 -4.81
C TYR A 48 0.16 -11.84 -4.38
N THR A 49 1.15 -12.44 -5.04
CA THR A 49 1.51 -13.84 -4.85
C THR A 49 3.01 -13.98 -4.57
N GLN A 50 3.38 -15.07 -3.92
CA GLN A 50 4.78 -15.38 -3.65
C GLN A 50 5.61 -15.52 -4.94
N GLU A 51 5.01 -16.07 -5.98
CA GLU A 51 5.66 -16.22 -7.30
C GLU A 51 6.06 -14.87 -7.90
N ARG A 52 5.29 -13.83 -7.61
CA ARG A 52 5.57 -12.46 -8.07
C ARG A 52 6.40 -11.67 -7.06
N SER A 53 6.89 -12.31 -6.01
CA SER A 53 7.56 -11.64 -4.89
C SER A 53 6.73 -10.48 -4.34
N SER A 54 5.43 -10.70 -4.24
CA SER A 54 4.44 -9.69 -3.86
C SER A 54 3.61 -10.20 -2.69
N LEU A 55 3.17 -9.26 -1.84
CA LEU A 55 2.35 -9.55 -0.67
C LEU A 55 1.35 -8.43 -0.46
N TYR A 56 0.11 -8.76 -0.19
CA TYR A 56 -0.86 -7.79 0.32
C TYR A 56 -1.34 -8.26 1.69
N LEU A 57 -1.24 -7.40 2.69
CA LEU A 57 -1.64 -7.68 4.06
C LEU A 57 -2.96 -7.00 4.36
N VAL A 58 -3.86 -7.72 5.02
CA VAL A 58 -5.12 -7.16 5.51
C VAL A 58 -5.05 -7.00 7.02
N ALA A 59 -5.54 -5.87 7.51
CA ALA A 59 -5.69 -5.60 8.92
C ALA A 59 -7.14 -5.84 9.32
N LYS A 60 -7.33 -6.63 10.38
CA LYS A 60 -8.66 -6.90 10.95
C LYS A 60 -8.70 -6.41 12.39
N ARG A 61 -9.81 -5.79 12.73
CA ARG A 61 -10.12 -5.38 14.09
C ARG A 61 -11.35 -6.17 14.53
N ASP A 62 -11.18 -7.02 15.55
CA ASP A 62 -12.23 -7.90 16.05
C ASP A 62 -12.86 -8.74 14.92
N GLY A 63 -12.03 -9.24 14.01
CA GLY A 63 -12.43 -10.10 12.89
C GLY A 63 -12.96 -9.37 11.66
N ILE A 64 -13.08 -8.04 11.70
CA ILE A 64 -13.60 -7.22 10.59
C ILE A 64 -12.44 -6.53 9.88
N ILE A 65 -12.40 -6.63 8.55
CA ILE A 65 -11.36 -5.98 7.74
C ILE A 65 -11.53 -4.47 7.81
N VAL A 66 -10.46 -3.77 8.17
CA VAL A 66 -10.45 -2.30 8.32
C VAL A 66 -9.40 -1.61 7.48
N GLY A 67 -8.55 -2.35 6.81
CA GLY A 67 -7.54 -1.78 5.93
C GLY A 67 -6.55 -2.80 5.42
N GLY A 68 -5.52 -2.32 4.73
CA GLY A 68 -4.47 -3.15 4.18
C GLY A 68 -3.35 -2.35 3.57
N ALA A 69 -2.29 -3.05 3.19
CA ALA A 69 -1.15 -2.50 2.47
C ALA A 69 -0.40 -3.62 1.76
N GLY A 70 0.33 -3.31 0.72
CA GLY A 70 1.03 -4.33 -0.05
C GLY A 70 2.38 -3.91 -0.60
N ILE A 71 3.14 -4.93 -0.98
CA ILE A 71 4.42 -4.81 -1.68
C ILE A 71 4.30 -5.56 -3.00
N ALA A 72 4.76 -4.93 -4.06
CA ALA A 72 4.90 -5.57 -5.37
C ALA A 72 6.18 -5.05 -6.04
N ALA A 73 6.68 -5.79 -7.03
CA ALA A 73 7.81 -5.32 -7.81
C ALA A 73 7.45 -4.02 -8.51
N PHE A 74 8.34 -3.03 -8.45
CA PHE A 74 8.16 -1.78 -9.18
C PHE A 74 8.58 -1.98 -10.62
N HIS A 75 7.63 -1.85 -11.55
CA HIS A 75 7.87 -1.98 -12.99
C HIS A 75 8.69 -3.24 -13.32
N HIS A 76 8.29 -4.38 -12.73
CA HIS A 76 8.93 -5.69 -12.91
C HIS A 76 10.40 -5.75 -12.45
N SER A 77 10.86 -4.80 -11.64
CA SER A 77 12.22 -4.81 -11.09
C SER A 77 12.38 -5.94 -10.07
N GLN A 78 13.58 -6.53 -10.03
CA GLN A 78 13.96 -7.47 -8.97
C GLN A 78 14.62 -6.77 -7.78
N ARG A 79 14.94 -5.49 -7.92
CA ARG A 79 15.67 -4.71 -6.92
C ARG A 79 14.82 -3.67 -6.21
N ILE A 80 13.82 -3.14 -6.92
CA ILE A 80 12.96 -2.07 -6.42
C ILE A 80 11.56 -2.60 -6.30
N CYS A 81 10.98 -2.49 -5.10
CA CYS A 81 9.57 -2.76 -4.89
C CYS A 81 8.80 -1.46 -4.69
N GLU A 82 7.49 -1.58 -4.67
CA GLU A 82 6.59 -0.48 -4.39
C GLU A 82 5.69 -0.82 -3.22
N LEU A 83 5.60 0.10 -2.25
CA LEU A 83 4.60 0.03 -1.18
C LEU A 83 3.30 0.59 -1.76
N LYS A 84 2.27 -0.25 -1.82
CA LYS A 84 1.05 0.03 -2.57
C LYS A 84 -0.19 -0.08 -1.69
N LYS A 85 -1.14 0.80 -1.97
CA LYS A 85 -2.53 0.66 -1.50
C LYS A 85 -2.63 0.49 0.01
N LEU A 86 -1.89 1.35 0.74
CA LEU A 86 -2.06 1.50 2.19
C LEU A 86 -3.31 2.33 2.44
N PHE A 87 -4.38 1.67 2.85
CA PHE A 87 -5.65 2.34 3.15
C PHE A 87 -6.22 1.80 4.45
N LEU A 88 -6.75 2.70 5.28
CA LEU A 88 -7.42 2.39 6.53
C LEU A 88 -8.75 3.13 6.59
N LEU A 89 -9.79 2.46 7.06
CA LEU A 89 -11.06 3.11 7.33
C LEU A 89 -10.88 4.21 8.38
N PRO A 90 -11.61 5.33 8.27
CA PRO A 90 -11.45 6.48 9.20
C PRO A 90 -11.51 6.08 10.66
N GLU A 91 -12.46 5.23 11.04
CA GLU A 91 -12.66 4.80 12.42
C GLU A 91 -11.54 3.91 12.97
N SER A 92 -10.65 3.44 12.12
CA SER A 92 -9.53 2.57 12.50
C SER A 92 -8.18 3.29 12.49
N ARG A 93 -8.18 4.59 12.23
CA ARG A 93 -6.97 5.43 12.27
C ARG A 93 -6.64 5.84 13.70
N GLY A 94 -5.37 6.12 13.95
CA GLY A 94 -4.91 6.54 15.28
C GLY A 94 -4.59 5.41 16.24
N PHE A 95 -4.63 4.15 15.79
CA PHE A 95 -4.29 2.98 16.61
C PHE A 95 -2.97 2.31 16.19
N GLY A 96 -2.18 2.96 15.34
CA GLY A 96 -0.89 2.42 14.89
C GLY A 96 -0.98 1.36 13.80
N LEU A 97 -2.14 1.14 13.20
CA LEU A 97 -2.31 0.10 12.17
C LEU A 97 -1.52 0.41 10.89
N GLY A 98 -1.47 1.66 10.47
CA GLY A 98 -0.67 2.06 9.31
C GLY A 98 0.80 1.75 9.48
N LYS A 99 1.32 2.02 10.68
CA LYS A 99 2.71 1.69 11.02
C LYS A 99 2.93 0.18 11.03
N MET A 100 2.06 -0.58 11.66
CA MET A 100 2.16 -2.04 11.73
C MET A 100 2.15 -2.67 10.33
N LEU A 101 1.22 -2.24 9.48
CA LEU A 101 1.13 -2.71 8.09
C LEU A 101 2.38 -2.36 7.30
N SER A 102 2.83 -1.12 7.39
CA SER A 102 4.01 -0.65 6.64
C SER A 102 5.27 -1.38 7.08
N GLU A 103 5.48 -1.54 8.39
CA GLU A 103 6.65 -2.26 8.90
C GLU A 103 6.65 -3.72 8.48
N ALA A 104 5.50 -4.39 8.51
CA ALA A 104 5.38 -5.76 8.05
C ALA A 104 5.65 -5.88 6.55
N CYS A 105 5.15 -4.94 5.75
CA CYS A 105 5.43 -4.87 4.32
C CYS A 105 6.93 -4.69 4.04
N LEU A 106 7.58 -3.77 4.75
CA LEU A 106 9.01 -3.50 4.56
C LEU A 106 9.87 -4.69 4.99
N SER A 107 9.49 -5.40 6.06
CA SER A 107 10.17 -6.64 6.46
C SER A 107 10.05 -7.70 5.38
N PHE A 108 8.87 -7.87 4.80
CA PHE A 108 8.69 -8.79 3.68
C PHE A 108 9.59 -8.40 2.50
N ALA A 109 9.64 -7.12 2.17
CA ALA A 109 10.44 -6.62 1.05
C ALA A 109 11.92 -6.92 1.25
N GLN A 110 12.45 -6.69 2.45
CA GLN A 110 13.84 -7.02 2.77
C GLN A 110 14.11 -8.51 2.62
N ASN A 111 13.23 -9.34 3.18
CA ASN A 111 13.38 -10.80 3.12
C ASN A 111 13.24 -11.34 1.69
N ALA A 112 12.49 -10.66 0.83
CA ALA A 112 12.34 -11.02 -0.57
C ALA A 112 13.55 -10.61 -1.42
N GLY A 113 14.49 -9.84 -0.87
CA GLY A 113 15.71 -9.43 -1.56
C GLY A 113 15.65 -8.07 -2.24
N TYR A 114 14.57 -7.32 -2.08
CA TYR A 114 14.51 -5.96 -2.61
C TYR A 114 15.51 -5.05 -1.91
N GLN A 115 16.10 -4.13 -2.67
CA GLN A 115 17.11 -3.20 -2.17
C GLN A 115 16.52 -1.83 -1.84
N SER A 116 15.44 -1.45 -2.51
CA SER A 116 14.78 -0.15 -2.33
C SER A 116 13.29 -0.33 -2.43
N CYS A 117 12.56 0.57 -1.77
CA CYS A 117 11.10 0.62 -1.82
C CYS A 117 10.66 2.02 -2.25
N TYR A 118 9.89 2.07 -3.32
CA TYR A 118 9.30 3.28 -3.89
C TYR A 118 7.83 3.38 -3.46
N LEU A 119 7.32 4.58 -3.37
CA LEU A 119 5.88 4.83 -3.29
C LEU A 119 5.53 6.14 -3.98
N ASP A 120 4.30 6.24 -4.47
CA ASP A 120 3.70 7.50 -4.86
C ASP A 120 2.36 7.66 -4.15
N THR A 121 2.01 8.91 -3.85
CA THR A 121 0.81 9.24 -3.09
C THR A 121 0.36 10.67 -3.40
N LEU A 122 -0.69 11.10 -2.71
CA LEU A 122 -1.24 12.44 -2.86
C LEU A 122 -0.85 13.32 -1.67
N SER A 123 -0.61 14.60 -1.94
CA SER A 123 -0.33 15.59 -0.90
C SER A 123 -1.45 15.70 0.12
N SER A 124 -2.68 15.34 -0.24
CA SER A 124 -3.82 15.30 0.67
C SER A 124 -3.68 14.24 1.76
N MET A 125 -2.87 13.21 1.54
CA MET A 125 -2.68 12.11 2.49
C MET A 125 -1.57 12.44 3.49
N THR A 126 -1.77 13.49 4.27
CA THR A 126 -0.73 14.06 5.15
C THR A 126 -0.28 13.11 6.25
N SER A 127 -1.19 12.37 6.87
CA SER A 127 -0.85 11.42 7.94
C SER A 127 0.00 10.26 7.40
N ALA A 128 -0.32 9.77 6.20
CA ALA A 128 0.45 8.72 5.57
C ALA A 128 1.86 9.20 5.22
N ILE A 129 1.98 10.41 4.67
CA ILE A 129 3.28 11.00 4.33
C ILE A 129 4.15 11.14 5.58
N GLN A 130 3.59 11.61 6.69
CA GLN A 130 4.31 11.72 7.96
C GLN A 130 4.81 10.35 8.44
N LEU A 131 3.98 9.32 8.30
CA LEU A 131 4.38 7.96 8.63
C LEU A 131 5.55 7.49 7.76
N TYR A 132 5.49 7.72 6.46
CA TYR A 132 6.56 7.34 5.53
C TYR A 132 7.86 8.04 5.86
N GLU A 133 7.81 9.33 6.20
CA GLU A 133 8.99 10.09 6.63
C GLU A 133 9.61 9.47 7.88
N LYS A 134 8.79 9.10 8.87
CA LYS A 134 9.25 8.45 10.10
C LYS A 134 9.87 7.07 9.85
N LEU A 135 9.40 6.38 8.82
CA LEU A 135 9.93 5.07 8.44
C LEU A 135 11.24 5.16 7.63
N GLY A 136 11.66 6.36 7.27
CA GLY A 136 12.92 6.59 6.58
C GLY A 136 12.81 6.79 5.07
N PHE A 137 11.59 6.95 4.54
CA PHE A 137 11.40 7.34 3.15
C PHE A 137 11.84 8.78 2.96
N ILE A 138 12.53 9.06 1.85
CA ILE A 138 12.92 10.42 1.45
C ILE A 138 12.08 10.85 0.26
N HIS A 139 11.78 12.15 0.19
CA HIS A 139 11.05 12.73 -0.93
C HIS A 139 11.91 12.78 -2.17
N LEU A 140 11.30 12.47 -3.32
CA LEU A 140 11.90 12.64 -4.64
C LEU A 140 11.30 13.87 -5.31
N ASP A 141 12.06 14.48 -6.23
CA ASP A 141 11.60 15.67 -6.97
C ASP A 141 10.63 15.32 -8.09
N ARG A 142 10.61 14.06 -8.51
CA ARG A 142 9.78 13.56 -9.61
C ARG A 142 9.54 12.07 -9.42
N PRO A 143 8.51 11.50 -10.10
CA PRO A 143 8.30 10.06 -10.04
C PRO A 143 9.44 9.31 -10.70
N MET A 144 9.66 8.06 -10.24
CA MET A 144 10.55 7.15 -10.95
C MET A 144 9.91 6.74 -12.27
N ASP A 145 10.76 6.55 -13.30
CA ASP A 145 10.30 6.07 -14.61
C ASP A 145 9.64 4.71 -14.45
N GLY A 146 8.46 4.52 -15.05
CA GLY A 146 7.70 3.28 -14.99
C GLY A 146 6.51 3.30 -14.05
N THR A 147 6.28 4.39 -13.30
CA THR A 147 5.07 4.48 -12.47
C THR A 147 3.81 4.50 -13.33
N GLU A 148 2.77 3.80 -12.85
CA GLU A 148 1.45 3.79 -13.48
C GLU A 148 0.50 4.83 -12.87
N HIS A 149 0.91 5.49 -11.79
CA HIS A 149 0.06 6.40 -11.01
C HIS A 149 0.37 7.86 -11.35
N ASN A 150 0.00 8.27 -12.57
CA ASN A 150 0.28 9.61 -13.08
C ASN A 150 -0.46 10.73 -12.36
N GLY A 151 -1.50 10.40 -11.60
CA GLY A 151 -2.27 11.37 -10.81
C GLY A 151 -1.62 11.73 -9.47
N CYS A 152 -0.63 10.96 -9.01
CA CYS A 152 0.04 11.24 -7.74
C CYS A 152 1.00 12.41 -7.88
N ASP A 153 1.17 13.16 -6.79
CA ASP A 153 2.00 14.38 -6.75
C ASP A 153 3.06 14.35 -5.65
N VAL A 154 3.19 13.24 -4.93
CA VAL A 154 4.25 13.01 -3.94
C VAL A 154 4.90 11.66 -4.23
N TRP A 155 6.22 11.65 -4.28
CA TRP A 155 7.02 10.46 -4.60
C TRP A 155 8.11 10.28 -3.56
N MET A 156 8.28 9.05 -3.07
CA MET A 156 9.23 8.78 -2.00
C MET A 156 9.98 7.47 -2.25
N LEU A 157 11.18 7.38 -1.70
CA LEU A 157 12.04 6.20 -1.83
C LEU A 157 12.73 5.90 -0.51
N LYS A 158 12.84 4.62 -0.19
CA LYS A 158 13.57 4.15 0.99
C LYS A 158 14.56 3.07 0.58
N GLN A 159 15.79 3.18 1.08
CA GLN A 159 16.77 2.09 1.00
C GLN A 159 16.45 1.05 2.07
N LEU A 160 16.39 -0.20 1.69
CA LEU A 160 16.05 -1.31 2.58
C LEU A 160 17.28 -1.94 3.24
#